data_97ddecbbeb64465253c1babac4a09c96
#
_entry.id   97ddecbbeb64465253c1babac4a09c96
#
_cell.length_a   1.000
_cell.length_b   1.000
_cell.length_c   1.000
_cell.angle_alpha   90.00
_cell.angle_beta   90.00
_cell.angle_gamma   90.00
#
_symmetry.space_group_name_H-M   'P 1'
#
loop_
_entity.id
_entity.type
_entity.pdbx_description
1 polymer ?
#
loop_
_entity_poly.entity_id
_entity_poly.type
_entity_poly.pdbx_seq_one_letter_code
_entity_poly.pdbx_strand_id
1 'polypeptide(L)'
;MTQTNPTNIDIRAAFAEAEELYRKRNPKSLAQHRAACEAMPGGNTRSAIHVDPFPLTMVRGEGARLWDLDGHDYVDFLSEFTAGIYGHSHPKIRRAIDQALDGGLNFGAHNATEARFAAAICARFPSIELVRFTNSGTEANLMTVSAARAITGRPKILVFEGGYHGGVFYFRGHGSALNAPFEYLLGRYNDLEAVEALVRPYRRARRDPDRADAGHDGLHSGRARIPRRVAHPGG
;
A
#
# COMPACT_ATOMS: atom_id res chain seq x y z
N MET A 1 -21.17 -17.81 -50.46
CA MET A 1 -21.14 -16.62 -49.64
C MET A 1 -19.98 -16.79 -48.65
N THR A 2 -18.82 -16.32 -49.03
CA THR A 2 -17.61 -16.38 -48.21
C THR A 2 -17.69 -15.32 -47.10
N GLN A 3 -17.83 -15.75 -45.88
CA GLN A 3 -17.71 -14.89 -44.71
C GLN A 3 -16.25 -14.36 -44.66
N THR A 4 -16.06 -13.11 -44.99
CA THR A 4 -14.83 -12.39 -44.72
C THR A 4 -14.73 -12.18 -43.21
N ASN A 5 -13.82 -12.93 -42.59
CA ASN A 5 -13.46 -12.77 -41.21
C ASN A 5 -12.82 -11.36 -41.00
N PRO A 6 -13.33 -10.49 -40.11
CA PRO A 6 -12.81 -9.12 -39.95
C PRO A 6 -11.56 -9.08 -39.05
N THR A 7 -10.55 -9.91 -39.31
CA THR A 7 -9.39 -10.06 -38.44
C THR A 7 -8.11 -9.47 -39.01
N ASN A 8 -8.17 -8.31 -39.65
CA ASN A 8 -6.95 -7.57 -39.97
C ASN A 8 -7.08 -6.12 -39.49
N ILE A 9 -7.39 -5.94 -38.18
CA ILE A 9 -7.25 -4.66 -37.53
C ILE A 9 -5.75 -4.47 -37.28
N ASP A 10 -5.15 -3.47 -37.89
CA ASP A 10 -3.82 -3.02 -37.52
C ASP A 10 -3.88 -2.45 -36.11
N ILE A 11 -3.51 -3.28 -35.12
CA ILE A 11 -3.55 -2.90 -33.70
C ILE A 11 -2.72 -1.66 -33.41
N ARG A 12 -1.64 -1.43 -34.13
CA ARG A 12 -0.78 -0.24 -33.95
C ARG A 12 -1.49 1.01 -34.43
N ALA A 13 -2.14 0.95 -35.61
CA ALA A 13 -2.93 2.07 -36.13
C ALA A 13 -4.12 2.39 -35.21
N ALA A 14 -4.85 1.37 -34.75
CA ALA A 14 -5.97 1.56 -33.82
C ALA A 14 -5.53 2.13 -32.46
N PHE A 15 -4.36 1.72 -31.96
CA PHE A 15 -3.79 2.27 -30.73
C PHE A 15 -3.39 3.74 -30.91
N ALA A 16 -2.73 4.09 -31.99
CA ALA A 16 -2.33 5.47 -32.30
C ALA A 16 -3.56 6.40 -32.43
N GLU A 17 -4.62 5.94 -33.09
CA GLU A 17 -5.89 6.68 -33.20
C GLU A 17 -6.53 6.88 -31.82
N ALA A 18 -6.57 5.84 -30.98
CA ALA A 18 -7.12 5.93 -29.64
C ALA A 18 -6.32 6.90 -28.77
N GLU A 19 -4.99 6.88 -28.86
CA GLU A 19 -4.11 7.80 -28.12
C GLU A 19 -4.32 9.26 -28.58
N GLU A 20 -4.42 9.50 -29.89
CA GLU A 20 -4.71 10.84 -30.43
C GLU A 20 -6.06 11.36 -29.96
N LEU A 21 -7.10 10.52 -30.00
CA LEU A 21 -8.43 10.85 -29.50
C LEU A 21 -8.40 11.16 -28.01
N TYR A 22 -7.66 10.37 -27.21
CA TYR A 22 -7.49 10.61 -25.78
C TYR A 22 -6.85 11.98 -25.51
N ARG A 23 -5.76 12.32 -26.21
CA ARG A 23 -5.09 13.63 -26.11
C ARG A 23 -6.01 14.78 -26.47
N LYS A 24 -6.78 14.61 -27.55
CA LYS A 24 -7.73 15.63 -28.03
C LYS A 24 -8.89 15.88 -27.06
N ARG A 25 -9.33 14.84 -26.36
CA ARG A 25 -10.45 14.94 -25.42
C ARG A 25 -10.02 15.44 -24.03
N ASN A 26 -8.74 15.36 -23.69
CA ASN A 26 -8.23 15.67 -22.36
C ASN A 26 -7.10 16.73 -22.37
N PRO A 27 -7.29 17.89 -23.03
CA PRO A 27 -6.23 18.88 -23.18
C PRO A 27 -5.81 19.54 -21.87
N LYS A 28 -6.73 19.73 -20.90
CA LYS A 28 -6.41 20.32 -19.59
C LYS A 28 -5.64 19.35 -18.71
N SER A 29 -6.03 18.08 -18.69
CA SER A 29 -5.28 17.02 -17.98
C SER A 29 -3.87 16.86 -18.56
N LEU A 30 -3.72 16.95 -19.89
CA LEU A 30 -2.41 16.96 -20.54
C LEU A 30 -1.55 18.16 -20.12
N ALA A 31 -2.12 19.36 -20.10
CA ALA A 31 -1.41 20.57 -19.66
C ALA A 31 -0.99 20.46 -18.19
N GLN A 32 -1.88 19.97 -17.33
CA GLN A 32 -1.59 19.73 -15.92
C GLN A 32 -0.47 18.70 -15.72
N HIS A 33 -0.50 17.59 -16.47
CA HIS A 33 0.56 16.59 -16.41
C HIS A 33 1.92 17.16 -16.83
N ARG A 34 1.97 17.96 -17.91
CA ARG A 34 3.22 18.62 -18.35
C ARG A 34 3.77 19.55 -17.27
N ALA A 35 2.92 20.38 -16.67
CA ALA A 35 3.32 21.25 -15.57
C ALA A 35 3.81 20.46 -14.36
N ALA A 36 3.16 19.33 -14.04
CA ALA A 36 3.58 18.46 -12.97
C ALA A 36 4.97 17.83 -13.21
N CYS A 37 5.29 17.49 -14.46
CA CYS A 37 6.61 16.94 -14.83
C CYS A 37 7.76 17.95 -14.65
N GLU A 38 7.48 19.25 -14.61
CA GLU A 38 8.51 20.27 -14.34
C GLU A 38 9.02 20.21 -12.88
N ALA A 39 8.17 19.76 -11.95
CA ALA A 39 8.48 19.75 -10.52
C ALA A 39 8.52 18.35 -9.88
N MET A 40 7.96 17.35 -10.55
CA MET A 40 7.85 15.98 -10.02
C MET A 40 8.37 14.96 -11.04
N PRO A 41 9.22 14.01 -10.66
CA PRO A 41 9.64 12.91 -11.54
C PRO A 41 8.44 12.17 -12.13
N GLY A 42 8.28 12.17 -13.48
CA GLY A 42 7.14 11.56 -14.16
C GLY A 42 5.79 12.22 -13.86
N GLY A 43 5.77 13.45 -13.31
CA GLY A 43 4.57 14.24 -13.03
C GLY A 43 3.66 13.66 -11.96
N ASN A 44 4.15 12.74 -11.11
CA ASN A 44 3.33 12.11 -10.08
C ASN A 44 4.16 11.65 -8.86
N THR A 45 3.48 11.41 -7.74
CA THR A 45 4.06 10.83 -6.53
C THR A 45 3.69 9.37 -6.33
N ARG A 46 2.81 8.83 -7.16
CA ARG A 46 2.29 7.45 -7.07
C ARG A 46 2.36 6.75 -8.42
N SER A 47 3.44 6.07 -8.71
CA SER A 47 3.62 5.34 -9.97
C SER A 47 2.51 4.31 -10.24
N ALA A 48 1.86 3.79 -9.20
CA ALA A 48 0.78 2.82 -9.35
C ALA A 48 -0.51 3.38 -9.98
N ILE A 49 -0.68 4.70 -10.00
CA ILE A 49 -1.83 5.37 -10.63
C ILE A 49 -1.47 6.08 -11.94
N HIS A 50 -0.22 5.94 -12.39
CA HIS A 50 0.18 6.46 -13.69
C HIS A 50 -0.44 5.61 -14.81
N VAL A 51 -0.97 6.29 -15.83
CA VAL A 51 -1.56 5.68 -17.03
C VAL A 51 -1.01 6.39 -18.24
N ASP A 52 -0.57 5.64 -19.25
CA ASP A 52 -0.15 6.18 -20.53
C ASP A 52 -1.36 6.62 -21.38
N PRO A 53 -1.24 7.70 -22.17
CA PRO A 53 -0.08 8.55 -22.39
C PRO A 53 0.11 9.63 -21.31
N PHE A 54 -0.85 9.86 -20.46
CA PHE A 54 -0.83 10.68 -19.23
C PHE A 54 -2.08 10.41 -18.40
N PRO A 55 -2.02 10.55 -17.06
CA PRO A 55 -3.19 10.36 -16.20
C PRO A 55 -4.18 11.50 -16.33
N LEU A 56 -5.48 11.20 -16.19
CA LEU A 56 -6.52 12.21 -16.00
C LEU A 56 -6.35 12.90 -14.66
N THR A 57 -6.65 14.18 -14.60
CA THR A 57 -6.65 14.96 -13.35
C THR A 57 -8.08 15.06 -12.82
N MET A 58 -8.37 14.39 -11.71
CA MET A 58 -9.68 14.46 -11.05
C MET A 58 -9.78 15.72 -10.20
N VAL A 59 -10.94 16.39 -10.27
CA VAL A 59 -11.20 17.65 -9.55
C VAL A 59 -12.36 17.55 -8.56
N ARG A 60 -13.22 16.54 -8.70
CA ARG A 60 -14.37 16.35 -7.81
C ARG A 60 -14.73 14.86 -7.70
N GLY A 61 -15.17 14.47 -6.50
CA GLY A 61 -15.80 13.18 -6.26
C GLY A 61 -17.03 13.33 -5.38
N GLU A 62 -18.12 12.63 -5.74
CA GLU A 62 -19.36 12.61 -4.95
C GLU A 62 -20.06 11.25 -5.11
N GLY A 63 -20.36 10.58 -4.01
CA GLY A 63 -20.90 9.23 -4.05
C GLY A 63 -20.02 8.29 -4.88
N ALA A 64 -20.57 7.71 -5.92
CA ALA A 64 -19.88 6.80 -6.85
C ALA A 64 -19.40 7.51 -8.14
N ARG A 65 -19.31 8.83 -8.16
CA ARG A 65 -18.93 9.58 -9.37
C ARG A 65 -17.69 10.43 -9.17
N LEU A 66 -16.90 10.54 -10.23
CA LEU A 66 -15.73 11.40 -10.34
C LEU A 66 -15.88 12.35 -11.52
N TRP A 67 -15.29 13.52 -11.41
CA TRP A 67 -15.19 14.50 -12.51
C TRP A 67 -13.73 14.88 -12.72
N ASP A 68 -13.31 14.91 -13.98
CA ASP A 68 -11.98 15.33 -14.35
C ASP A 68 -11.90 16.85 -14.62
N LEU A 69 -10.67 17.31 -14.85
CA LEU A 69 -10.36 18.71 -15.16
C LEU A 69 -10.92 19.14 -16.51
N ASP A 70 -11.13 18.20 -17.43
CA ASP A 70 -11.65 18.46 -18.78
C ASP A 70 -13.19 18.52 -18.79
N GLY A 71 -13.86 18.14 -17.70
CA GLY A 71 -15.29 18.25 -17.49
C GLY A 71 -16.07 16.97 -17.76
N HIS A 72 -15.38 15.86 -17.96
CA HIS A 72 -16.03 14.56 -18.08
C HIS A 72 -16.40 14.01 -16.71
N ASP A 73 -17.43 13.17 -16.65
CA ASP A 73 -17.85 12.47 -15.46
C ASP A 73 -17.78 10.95 -15.62
N TYR A 74 -17.44 10.26 -14.56
CA TYR A 74 -17.19 8.81 -14.52
C TYR A 74 -17.90 8.15 -13.37
N VAL A 75 -18.31 6.91 -13.56
CA VAL A 75 -18.64 6.02 -12.44
C VAL A 75 -17.34 5.43 -11.91
N ASP A 76 -17.08 5.61 -10.61
CA ASP A 76 -15.85 5.13 -9.98
C ASP A 76 -15.99 3.66 -9.58
N PHE A 77 -15.42 2.76 -10.38
CA PHE A 77 -15.29 1.35 -10.07
C PHE A 77 -13.97 0.99 -9.36
N LEU A 78 -13.07 1.96 -9.20
CA LEU A 78 -11.80 1.76 -8.53
C LEU A 78 -11.91 1.93 -7.01
N SER A 79 -12.74 2.89 -6.56
CA SER A 79 -13.01 3.20 -5.14
C SER A 79 -11.74 3.26 -4.30
N GLU A 80 -10.71 3.99 -4.77
CA GLU A 80 -9.40 4.10 -4.12
C GLU A 80 -8.78 2.72 -3.80
N PHE A 81 -8.84 1.77 -4.73
CA PHE A 81 -8.42 0.38 -4.52
C PHE A 81 -9.12 -0.30 -3.33
N THR A 82 -10.43 -0.09 -3.22
CA THR A 82 -11.34 -0.57 -2.17
C THR A 82 -11.27 0.15 -0.82
N ALA A 83 -10.43 1.16 -0.65
CA ALA A 83 -10.40 1.96 0.57
C ALA A 83 -11.62 2.90 0.67
N GLY A 84 -12.13 3.36 -0.46
CA GLY A 84 -13.23 4.33 -0.55
C GLY A 84 -14.64 3.73 -0.58
N ILE A 85 -14.92 2.64 0.16
CA ILE A 85 -16.21 1.92 0.13
C ILE A 85 -17.43 2.75 0.51
N TYR A 86 -17.24 3.88 1.18
CA TYR A 86 -18.33 4.81 1.54
C TYR A 86 -18.67 5.80 0.43
N GLY A 87 -17.93 5.76 -0.66
CA GLY A 87 -18.00 6.75 -1.73
C GLY A 87 -17.35 8.08 -1.39
N HIS A 88 -17.26 8.94 -2.39
CA HIS A 88 -16.64 10.25 -2.26
C HIS A 88 -17.53 11.22 -1.47
N SER A 89 -16.91 12.06 -0.65
CA SER A 89 -17.57 13.16 0.09
C SER A 89 -18.72 12.71 1.00
N HIS A 90 -18.62 11.52 1.61
CA HIS A 90 -19.68 10.99 2.46
C HIS A 90 -20.00 11.95 3.64
N PRO A 91 -21.28 12.35 3.86
CA PRO A 91 -21.62 13.43 4.80
C PRO A 91 -21.20 13.19 6.25
N LYS A 92 -21.25 11.94 6.73
CA LYS A 92 -20.80 11.60 8.10
C LYS A 92 -19.29 11.73 8.25
N ILE A 93 -18.52 11.30 7.24
CA ILE A 93 -17.06 11.42 7.22
C ILE A 93 -16.67 12.88 7.14
N ARG A 94 -17.33 13.65 6.25
CA ARG A 94 -17.11 15.10 6.13
C ARG A 94 -17.29 15.82 7.46
N ARG A 95 -18.43 15.61 8.13
CA ARG A 95 -18.67 16.22 9.45
C ARG A 95 -17.63 15.85 10.50
N ALA A 96 -17.18 14.59 10.53
CA ALA A 96 -16.16 14.17 11.49
C ALA A 96 -14.80 14.86 11.23
N ILE A 97 -14.46 15.09 9.95
CA ILE A 97 -13.26 15.83 9.56
C ILE A 97 -13.40 17.31 9.96
N ASP A 98 -14.52 17.95 9.63
CA ASP A 98 -14.77 19.36 9.97
C ASP A 98 -14.67 19.57 11.51
N GLN A 99 -15.27 18.70 12.32
CA GLN A 99 -15.16 18.76 13.79
C GLN A 99 -13.70 18.56 14.28
N ALA A 100 -12.93 17.70 13.62
CA ALA A 100 -11.52 17.52 13.98
C ALA A 100 -10.69 18.76 13.62
N LEU A 101 -10.98 19.41 12.49
CA LEU A 101 -10.34 20.65 12.06
C LEU A 101 -10.61 21.79 13.03
N ASP A 102 -11.86 21.95 13.49
CA ASP A 102 -12.24 22.96 14.47
C ASP A 102 -11.45 22.82 15.79
N GLY A 103 -11.12 21.58 16.19
CA GLY A 103 -10.32 21.29 17.38
C GLY A 103 -8.81 21.44 17.19
N GLY A 104 -8.32 21.56 15.96
CA GLY A 104 -6.90 21.58 15.60
C GLY A 104 -6.37 20.22 15.12
N LEU A 105 -5.39 20.24 14.21
CA LEU A 105 -4.89 19.04 13.52
C LEU A 105 -3.69 18.38 14.19
N ASN A 106 -2.73 19.19 14.67
CA ASN A 106 -1.45 18.72 15.17
C ASN A 106 -1.12 19.38 16.49
N PHE A 107 -1.14 18.60 17.57
CA PHE A 107 -0.90 19.13 18.92
C PHE A 107 0.53 18.93 19.40
N GLY A 108 1.36 18.14 18.69
CA GLY A 108 2.63 17.68 19.26
C GLY A 108 2.46 16.81 20.51
N ALA A 109 1.24 16.31 20.75
CA ALA A 109 0.82 15.53 21.91
C ALA A 109 -0.25 14.50 21.53
N HIS A 110 -0.54 13.59 22.44
CA HIS A 110 -1.61 12.59 22.23
C HIS A 110 -3.00 13.23 22.20
N ASN A 111 -3.91 12.65 21.44
CA ASN A 111 -5.33 13.02 21.42
C ASN A 111 -6.23 11.82 21.72
N ALA A 112 -7.46 12.11 22.16
CA ALA A 112 -8.41 11.07 22.55
C ALA A 112 -8.93 10.24 21.35
N THR A 113 -8.85 10.75 20.14
CA THR A 113 -9.34 10.06 18.93
C THR A 113 -8.46 8.85 18.61
N GLU A 114 -7.15 8.96 18.80
CA GLU A 114 -6.21 7.86 18.56
C GLU A 114 -6.54 6.65 19.43
N ALA A 115 -6.70 6.84 20.74
CA ALA A 115 -7.03 5.77 21.67
C ALA A 115 -8.40 5.13 21.36
N ARG A 116 -9.42 5.94 21.04
CA ARG A 116 -10.75 5.44 20.66
C ARG A 116 -10.70 4.63 19.36
N PHE A 117 -9.92 5.06 18.39
CA PHE A 117 -9.77 4.35 17.12
C PHE A 117 -9.03 3.02 17.32
N ALA A 118 -7.96 2.99 18.12
CA ALA A 118 -7.26 1.75 18.48
C ALA A 118 -8.21 0.75 19.17
N ALA A 119 -9.00 1.20 20.15
CA ALA A 119 -9.99 0.37 20.83
C ALA A 119 -11.05 -0.18 19.87
N ALA A 120 -11.53 0.63 18.92
CA ALA A 120 -12.49 0.19 17.91
C ALA A 120 -11.93 -0.90 16.97
N ILE A 121 -10.65 -0.81 16.61
CA ILE A 121 -9.98 -1.85 15.80
C ILE A 121 -9.86 -3.15 16.60
N CYS A 122 -9.36 -3.10 17.84
CA CYS A 122 -9.23 -4.27 18.70
C CYS A 122 -10.60 -4.95 18.95
N ALA A 123 -11.65 -4.17 19.16
CA ALA A 123 -13.01 -4.70 19.34
C ALA A 123 -13.55 -5.39 18.07
N ARG A 124 -13.17 -4.90 16.89
CA ARG A 124 -13.63 -5.46 15.59
C ARG A 124 -12.88 -6.72 15.20
N PHE A 125 -11.62 -6.82 15.54
CA PHE A 125 -10.73 -7.92 15.15
C PHE A 125 -10.19 -8.63 16.40
N PRO A 126 -10.81 -9.74 16.85
CA PRO A 126 -10.42 -10.41 18.09
C PRO A 126 -8.96 -10.90 18.17
N SER A 127 -8.31 -11.07 17.01
CA SER A 127 -6.88 -11.42 16.92
C SER A 127 -5.94 -10.24 17.17
N ILE A 128 -6.45 -9.01 17.22
CA ILE A 128 -5.67 -7.80 17.42
C ILE A 128 -5.82 -7.35 18.88
N GLU A 129 -4.76 -7.53 19.68
CA GLU A 129 -4.75 -7.09 21.08
C GLU A 129 -4.28 -5.65 21.24
N LEU A 130 -3.33 -5.20 20.42
CA LEU A 130 -2.74 -3.85 20.46
C LEU A 130 -2.57 -3.32 19.03
N VAL A 131 -2.71 -2.01 18.89
CA VAL A 131 -2.56 -1.30 17.61
C VAL A 131 -1.53 -0.18 17.74
N ARG A 132 -0.70 -0.05 16.72
CA ARG A 132 0.15 1.12 16.51
C ARG A 132 -0.15 1.69 15.12
N PHE A 133 -0.42 2.99 15.05
CA PHE A 133 -0.67 3.69 13.80
C PHE A 133 0.62 4.19 13.16
N THR A 134 0.59 4.29 11.84
CA THR A 134 1.65 4.85 10.99
C THR A 134 1.01 5.74 9.93
N ASN A 135 1.83 6.52 9.20
CA ASN A 135 1.31 7.46 8.20
C ASN A 135 1.01 6.82 6.84
N SER A 136 1.47 5.60 6.62
CA SER A 136 1.25 4.89 5.36
C SER A 136 1.37 3.38 5.52
N GLY A 137 0.80 2.61 4.58
CA GLY A 137 1.01 1.16 4.52
C GLY A 137 2.48 0.78 4.28
N THR A 138 3.25 1.59 3.56
CA THR A 138 4.69 1.40 3.39
C THR A 138 5.43 1.45 4.72
N GLU A 139 5.13 2.45 5.54
CA GLU A 139 5.72 2.62 6.87
C GLU A 139 5.30 1.46 7.80
N ALA A 140 4.01 1.09 7.79
CA ALA A 140 3.50 -0.03 8.57
C ALA A 140 4.24 -1.34 8.23
N ASN A 141 4.41 -1.64 6.95
CA ASN A 141 5.12 -2.83 6.51
C ASN A 141 6.61 -2.79 6.86
N LEU A 142 7.26 -1.63 6.72
CA LEU A 142 8.66 -1.45 7.11
C LEU A 142 8.87 -1.71 8.61
N MET A 143 8.00 -1.15 9.45
CA MET A 143 8.05 -1.36 10.89
C MET A 143 7.73 -2.81 11.27
N THR A 144 6.74 -3.43 10.64
CA THR A 144 6.35 -4.83 10.89
C THR A 144 7.50 -5.79 10.56
N VAL A 145 8.12 -5.61 9.39
CA VAL A 145 9.25 -6.44 8.96
C VAL A 145 10.45 -6.24 9.90
N SER A 146 10.76 -5.00 10.26
CA SER A 146 11.85 -4.67 11.18
C SER A 146 11.61 -5.29 12.57
N ALA A 147 10.39 -5.18 13.09
CA ALA A 147 10.01 -5.78 14.38
C ALA A 147 10.07 -7.32 14.33
N ALA A 148 9.55 -7.93 13.27
CA ALA A 148 9.61 -9.38 13.10
C ALA A 148 11.05 -9.89 13.06
N ARG A 149 11.96 -9.20 12.36
CA ARG A 149 13.39 -9.54 12.34
C ARG A 149 14.04 -9.37 13.71
N ALA A 150 13.78 -8.28 14.38
CA ALA A 150 14.33 -8.00 15.71
C ALA A 150 13.89 -9.04 16.76
N ILE A 151 12.60 -9.43 16.73
CA ILE A 151 12.04 -10.41 17.68
C ILE A 151 12.51 -11.84 17.39
N THR A 152 12.63 -12.20 16.10
CA THR A 152 12.93 -13.58 15.70
C THR A 152 14.41 -13.85 15.47
N GLY A 153 15.23 -12.81 15.30
CA GLY A 153 16.63 -12.93 14.87
C GLY A 153 16.80 -13.45 13.43
N ARG A 154 15.71 -13.55 12.64
CA ARG A 154 15.74 -14.11 11.29
C ARG A 154 15.92 -13.02 10.26
N PRO A 155 16.95 -13.11 9.38
CA PRO A 155 17.23 -12.06 8.39
C PRO A 155 16.30 -12.13 7.17
N LYS A 156 15.81 -13.33 6.82
CA LYS A 156 15.09 -13.56 5.57
C LYS A 156 13.60 -13.35 5.68
N ILE A 157 13.04 -12.75 4.62
CA ILE A 157 11.62 -12.40 4.50
C ILE A 157 11.09 -13.06 3.24
N LEU A 158 10.06 -13.89 3.37
CA LEU A 158 9.34 -14.44 2.25
C LEU A 158 8.36 -13.38 1.71
N VAL A 159 8.45 -13.12 0.42
CA VAL A 159 7.55 -12.27 -0.34
C VAL A 159 7.11 -12.98 -1.61
N PHE A 160 6.08 -12.51 -2.29
CA PHE A 160 5.56 -13.15 -3.49
C PHE A 160 5.79 -12.30 -4.73
N GLU A 161 6.08 -12.98 -5.86
CA GLU A 161 6.17 -12.34 -7.17
C GLU A 161 4.89 -11.55 -7.47
N GLY A 162 5.04 -10.35 -8.02
CA GLY A 162 3.92 -9.44 -8.30
C GLY A 162 3.38 -8.68 -7.09
N GLY A 163 3.85 -9.00 -5.87
CA GLY A 163 3.41 -8.36 -4.63
C GLY A 163 3.77 -6.88 -4.58
N TYR A 164 2.79 -6.07 -4.11
CA TYR A 164 2.97 -4.67 -3.77
C TYR A 164 2.61 -4.45 -2.30
N HIS A 165 3.58 -4.04 -1.51
CA HIS A 165 3.42 -3.80 -0.08
C HIS A 165 3.91 -2.40 0.33
N GLY A 166 3.91 -1.47 -0.62
CA GLY A 166 4.36 -0.10 -0.45
C GLY A 166 5.53 0.27 -1.36
N GLY A 167 5.89 1.55 -1.42
CA GLY A 167 6.87 2.08 -2.36
C GLY A 167 8.28 1.50 -2.25
N VAL A 168 8.62 0.94 -1.08
CA VAL A 168 9.90 0.26 -0.83
C VAL A 168 9.75 -1.26 -0.64
N PHE A 169 8.64 -1.83 -1.07
CA PHE A 169 8.33 -3.26 -1.04
C PHE A 169 7.52 -3.64 -2.30
N TYR A 170 8.18 -3.62 -3.45
CA TYR A 170 7.56 -3.88 -4.74
C TYR A 170 8.29 -5.01 -5.47
N PHE A 171 7.57 -6.11 -5.74
CA PHE A 171 8.16 -7.37 -6.21
C PHE A 171 7.63 -7.84 -7.57
N ARG A 172 7.15 -6.91 -8.41
CA ARG A 172 6.74 -7.23 -9.79
C ARG A 172 7.97 -7.33 -10.70
N GLY A 173 7.99 -8.34 -11.56
CA GLY A 173 9.12 -8.59 -12.45
C GLY A 173 10.41 -8.88 -11.67
N HIS A 174 11.46 -8.12 -11.93
CA HIS A 174 12.73 -8.22 -11.21
C HIS A 174 12.78 -7.47 -9.87
N GLY A 175 11.64 -6.96 -9.41
CA GLY A 175 11.54 -6.11 -8.24
C GLY A 175 11.96 -4.66 -8.53
N SER A 176 12.05 -3.86 -7.47
CA SER A 176 12.45 -2.45 -7.54
C SER A 176 13.82 -2.25 -6.91
N ALA A 177 14.68 -1.47 -7.56
CA ALA A 177 15.96 -1.02 -6.98
C ALA A 177 15.76 -0.16 -5.71
N LEU A 178 14.56 0.37 -5.49
CA LEU A 178 14.18 1.14 -4.32
C LEU A 178 13.68 0.29 -3.16
N ASN A 179 13.62 -1.04 -3.30
CA ASN A 179 13.21 -1.89 -2.20
C ASN A 179 14.13 -1.74 -0.99
N ALA A 180 13.53 -1.73 0.20
CA ALA A 180 14.29 -1.72 1.44
C ALA A 180 15.31 -2.87 1.46
N PRO A 181 16.54 -2.66 1.96
CA PRO A 181 17.66 -3.59 1.80
C PRO A 181 17.57 -4.78 2.78
N PHE A 182 16.48 -5.52 2.70
CA PHE A 182 16.31 -6.79 3.42
C PHE A 182 16.62 -7.98 2.53
N GLU A 183 16.89 -9.11 3.14
CA GLU A 183 17.09 -10.37 2.41
C GLU A 183 15.74 -10.99 2.06
N TYR A 184 15.37 -10.98 0.78
CA TYR A 184 14.09 -11.50 0.31
C TYR A 184 14.23 -12.91 -0.27
N LEU A 185 13.26 -13.75 0.06
CA LEU A 185 12.96 -15.00 -0.63
C LEU A 185 11.73 -14.75 -1.49
N LEU A 186 11.87 -14.87 -2.81
CA LEU A 186 10.79 -14.60 -3.74
C LEU A 186 10.06 -15.90 -4.05
N GLY A 187 8.85 -16.04 -3.55
CA GLY A 187 7.96 -17.17 -3.77
C GLY A 187 6.96 -16.91 -4.89
N ARG A 188 6.46 -17.99 -5.50
CA ARG A 188 5.33 -17.89 -6.45
C ARG A 188 4.03 -17.95 -5.67
N TYR A 189 3.13 -17.02 -5.95
CA TYR A 189 1.82 -17.01 -5.31
C TYR A 189 1.02 -18.26 -5.72
N ASN A 190 0.32 -18.85 -4.76
CA ASN A 190 -0.50 -20.04 -4.94
C ASN A 190 0.27 -21.31 -5.37
N ASP A 191 1.58 -21.36 -5.11
CA ASP A 191 2.45 -22.51 -5.36
C ASP A 191 3.10 -22.97 -4.05
N LEU A 192 2.35 -23.78 -3.28
CA LEU A 192 2.75 -24.19 -1.94
C LEU A 192 4.04 -25.07 -1.96
N GLU A 193 4.17 -25.93 -2.96
CA GLU A 193 5.32 -26.84 -3.08
C GLU A 193 6.62 -26.05 -3.31
N ALA A 194 6.59 -25.07 -4.26
CA ALA A 194 7.72 -24.19 -4.52
C ALA A 194 8.08 -23.36 -3.27
N VAL A 195 7.08 -22.82 -2.55
CA VAL A 195 7.31 -22.06 -1.32
C VAL A 195 7.91 -22.93 -0.22
N GLU A 196 7.43 -24.16 -0.03
CA GLU A 196 7.99 -25.09 0.96
C GLU A 196 9.44 -25.46 0.63
N ALA A 197 9.75 -25.72 -0.64
CA ALA A 197 11.11 -25.98 -1.10
C ALA A 197 12.03 -24.78 -0.82
N LEU A 198 11.55 -23.55 -1.14
CA LEU A 198 12.27 -22.32 -0.92
C LEU A 198 12.61 -22.05 0.55
N VAL A 199 11.68 -22.31 1.48
CA VAL A 199 11.89 -22.02 2.92
C VAL A 199 12.54 -23.17 3.68
N ARG A 200 12.56 -24.39 3.13
CA ARG A 200 13.08 -25.60 3.78
C ARG A 200 14.51 -25.46 4.32
N PRO A 201 15.48 -24.85 3.60
CA PRO A 201 16.84 -24.67 4.12
C PRO A 201 16.89 -23.83 5.40
N TYR A 202 15.97 -22.88 5.55
CA TYR A 202 15.95 -21.92 6.66
C TYR A 202 15.13 -22.42 7.87
N ARG A 203 14.26 -23.42 7.70
CA ARG A 203 13.54 -24.08 8.82
C ARG A 203 14.46 -24.91 9.70
N ARG A 204 15.49 -25.53 9.14
CA ARG A 204 16.42 -26.43 9.86
C ARG A 204 17.41 -25.69 10.76
N ALA A 205 17.75 -24.44 10.44
CA ALA A 205 18.71 -23.63 11.21
C ALA A 205 18.24 -23.32 12.65
N ARG A 206 16.96 -23.56 12.99
CA ARG A 206 16.39 -23.25 14.31
C ARG A 206 16.56 -24.38 15.35
N ARG A 207 17.08 -25.54 14.98
CA ARG A 207 17.19 -26.69 15.89
C ARG A 207 18.58 -26.85 16.56
N ASP A 208 19.49 -25.93 16.28
CA ASP A 208 20.83 -25.91 16.87
C ASP A 208 20.93 -24.78 17.90
N PRO A 209 20.68 -25.05 19.20
CA PRO A 209 20.77 -24.00 20.22
C PRO A 209 22.22 -23.52 20.42
N ASP A 210 23.22 -24.26 19.96
CA ASP A 210 24.65 -23.95 20.18
C ASP A 210 25.23 -23.02 19.06
N ARG A 211 24.46 -22.71 18.03
CA ARG A 211 24.87 -21.78 16.95
C ARG A 211 24.45 -20.33 17.17
N ALA A 212 23.72 -20.02 18.23
CA ALA A 212 23.18 -18.68 18.50
C ALA A 212 24.21 -17.71 19.10
N ASP A 213 25.39 -18.19 19.55
CA ASP A 213 26.33 -17.37 20.33
C ASP A 213 27.61 -16.90 19.60
N ALA A 214 27.70 -17.06 18.28
CA ALA A 214 28.85 -16.56 17.52
C ALA A 214 28.50 -15.26 16.78
N GLY A 215 28.46 -14.13 17.49
CA GLY A 215 28.55 -12.82 16.87
C GLY A 215 27.49 -11.78 17.25
N HIS A 216 27.39 -11.43 18.53
CA HIS A 216 26.82 -10.11 18.92
C HIS A 216 27.39 -9.71 20.29
N ASP A 217 28.61 -9.24 20.30
CA ASP A 217 29.08 -8.34 21.35
C ASP A 217 28.41 -6.99 21.14
N GLY A 218 27.56 -6.58 22.08
CA GLY A 218 27.23 -5.17 22.27
C GLY A 218 25.78 -4.68 22.22
N LEU A 219 24.79 -5.47 22.65
CA LEU A 219 23.53 -4.89 23.09
C LEU A 219 22.99 -5.65 24.31
N HIS A 220 23.02 -4.99 25.46
CA HIS A 220 22.50 -5.52 26.70
C HIS A 220 21.08 -6.07 26.52
N SER A 221 20.91 -7.37 26.75
CA SER A 221 19.62 -8.08 26.75
C SER A 221 18.78 -7.63 27.96
N GLY A 222 18.14 -6.49 27.84
CA GLY A 222 16.96 -6.20 28.62
C GLY A 222 15.85 -7.12 28.12
N ARG A 223 15.56 -8.20 28.84
CA ARG A 223 14.34 -9.00 28.61
C ARG A 223 13.15 -8.06 28.79
N ALA A 224 12.62 -7.54 27.69
CA ALA A 224 11.31 -6.90 27.67
C ALA A 224 10.28 -7.98 27.96
N ARG A 225 9.95 -8.17 29.23
CA ARG A 225 8.70 -8.87 29.62
C ARG A 225 7.57 -7.98 29.13
N ILE A 226 6.86 -8.42 28.09
CA ILE A 226 5.55 -7.87 27.77
C ILE A 226 4.67 -8.14 29.00
N PRO A 227 4.14 -7.11 29.70
CA PRO A 227 3.31 -7.33 30.86
C PRO A 227 2.04 -8.06 30.43
N ARG A 228 1.81 -9.26 30.92
CA ARG A 228 0.51 -9.90 30.83
C ARG A 228 -0.44 -9.09 31.70
N ARG A 229 -1.51 -8.58 31.10
CA ARG A 229 -2.73 -8.01 31.68
C ARG A 229 -2.52 -7.22 32.97
N VAL A 230 -2.65 -5.92 32.90
CA VAL A 230 -3.10 -5.13 34.04
C VAL A 230 -4.59 -5.45 34.20
N ALA A 231 -4.92 -6.22 35.26
CA ALA A 231 -6.31 -6.38 35.69
C ALA A 231 -6.85 -4.99 36.08
N HIS A 232 -7.93 -4.57 35.46
CA HIS A 232 -8.67 -3.42 35.93
C HIS A 232 -9.24 -3.78 37.32
N PRO A 233 -9.00 -2.99 38.38
CA PRO A 233 -9.81 -3.08 39.57
C PRO A 233 -11.18 -2.55 39.23
N GLY A 234 -12.20 -3.40 39.41
CA GLY A 234 -13.58 -2.98 39.34
C GLY A 234 -13.91 -1.94 40.44
N GLY A 235 -14.70 -0.98 40.08
CA GLY A 235 -15.33 0.07 40.85
C GLY A 235 -16.23 0.85 39.96
#